data_d336ac25291bd9c3776edc2c05f634a0
#
_entry.id   d336ac25291bd9c3776edc2c05f634a0
#
_cell.length_a   1.000
_cell.length_b   1.000
_cell.length_c   1.000
_cell.angle_alpha   90.00
_cell.angle_beta   90.00
_cell.angle_gamma   90.00
#
_symmetry.space_group_name_H-M   'P 1'
#
loop_
_entity.id
_entity.type
_entity.pdbx_description
1 polymer ?
#
loop_
_entity_poly.entity_id
_entity_poly.type
_entity_poly.pdbx_seq_one_letter_code
_entity_poly.pdbx_strand_id
1 'polypeptide(L)'
;EALQAQQRKREMAARAAAAAERLAPAPSLESGDREVGVDGQTLARMIGLIDRLAARPEVIGAAAPLVVGLRQLAQSCRRDCLRAFAGRLQRLVHDLSVEFGRKVRFSVEGIEELLDQEDAVLLAGPLRHLLQNAIKHGLETVADRERTGKGASGRLSLLALRRAGQLWVSVEDDGRGMDPRRIVGWAVARGLVDPDRAGALTSQEIARLLLQPDGADDTGAA
;
A
#
# COMPACT_ATOMS: atom_id res chain seq x y z
N GLU A 1 22.06 -41.44 -30.70
CA GLU A 1 20.82 -40.72 -30.44
C GLU A 1 21.01 -39.54 -29.47
N ALA A 2 21.72 -39.72 -28.32
CA ALA A 2 21.95 -38.64 -27.36
C ALA A 2 22.72 -37.43 -27.93
N LEU A 3 23.74 -37.69 -28.80
CA LEU A 3 24.53 -36.63 -29.44
C LEU A 3 23.71 -35.81 -30.44
N GLN A 4 22.81 -36.46 -31.18
CA GLN A 4 21.90 -35.81 -32.12
C GLN A 4 20.83 -34.96 -31.39
N ALA A 5 20.33 -35.44 -30.26
CA ALA A 5 19.39 -34.68 -29.42
C ALA A 5 20.05 -33.43 -28.84
N GLN A 6 21.32 -33.53 -28.44
CA GLN A 6 22.09 -32.40 -27.90
C GLN A 6 22.42 -31.38 -28.98
N GLN A 7 22.68 -31.81 -30.20
CA GLN A 7 22.94 -30.96 -31.34
C GLN A 7 21.69 -30.20 -31.79
N ARG A 8 20.53 -30.86 -31.85
CA ARG A 8 19.22 -30.23 -32.12
C ARG A 8 18.85 -29.17 -31.03
N LYS A 9 19.16 -29.47 -29.76
CA LYS A 9 18.96 -28.51 -28.66
C LYS A 9 19.82 -27.25 -28.81
N ARG A 10 21.10 -27.41 -29.26
CA ARG A 10 22.00 -26.27 -29.52
C ARG A 10 21.56 -25.45 -30.73
N GLU A 11 21.11 -26.10 -31.80
CA GLU A 11 20.58 -25.40 -32.99
C GLU A 11 19.28 -24.63 -32.70
N MET A 12 18.38 -25.22 -31.91
CA MET A 12 17.15 -24.51 -31.46
C MET A 12 17.47 -23.33 -30.57
N ALA A 13 18.42 -23.47 -29.65
CA ALA A 13 18.87 -22.37 -28.78
C ALA A 13 19.52 -21.23 -29.58
N ALA A 14 20.33 -21.56 -30.57
CA ALA A 14 20.95 -20.57 -31.47
C ALA A 14 19.93 -19.85 -32.36
N ARG A 15 18.89 -20.56 -32.85
CA ARG A 15 17.78 -19.95 -33.60
C ARG A 15 16.91 -19.04 -32.70
N ALA A 16 16.68 -19.42 -31.45
CA ALA A 16 15.95 -18.60 -30.48
C ALA A 16 16.73 -17.34 -30.13
N ALA A 17 18.06 -17.42 -29.94
CA ALA A 17 18.94 -16.29 -29.70
C ALA A 17 18.95 -15.31 -30.89
N ALA A 18 19.08 -15.84 -32.13
CA ALA A 18 19.05 -15.03 -33.36
C ALA A 18 17.66 -14.40 -33.62
N ALA A 19 16.56 -15.02 -33.17
CA ALA A 19 15.22 -14.44 -33.22
C ALA A 19 15.04 -13.33 -32.20
N ALA A 20 15.61 -13.48 -30.98
CA ALA A 20 15.61 -12.45 -29.96
C ALA A 20 16.43 -11.20 -30.36
N GLU A 21 17.55 -11.41 -31.09
CA GLU A 21 18.40 -10.32 -31.59
C GLU A 21 17.77 -9.55 -32.77
N ARG A 22 16.81 -10.18 -33.48
CA ARG A 22 16.02 -9.54 -34.55
C ARG A 22 14.78 -8.80 -34.07
N LEU A 23 14.37 -8.99 -32.80
CA LEU A 23 13.42 -8.10 -32.20
C LEU A 23 14.15 -6.78 -31.93
N ALA A 24 13.86 -5.80 -32.79
CA ALA A 24 14.30 -4.42 -32.59
C ALA A 24 14.00 -4.03 -31.13
N PRO A 25 14.88 -3.25 -30.46
CA PRO A 25 14.55 -2.71 -29.16
C PRO A 25 13.18 -2.08 -29.26
N ALA A 26 12.31 -2.41 -28.30
CA ALA A 26 10.98 -1.85 -28.25
C ALA A 26 11.09 -0.33 -28.48
N PRO A 27 10.29 0.26 -29.36
CA PRO A 27 10.36 1.68 -29.59
C PRO A 27 10.29 2.35 -28.22
N SER A 28 11.30 3.16 -27.91
CA SER A 28 11.26 4.04 -26.75
C SER A 28 9.97 4.81 -26.89
N LEU A 29 8.98 4.48 -26.07
CA LEU A 29 7.76 5.23 -25.93
C LEU A 29 8.21 6.61 -25.45
N GLU A 30 8.32 7.54 -26.41
CA GLU A 30 8.47 8.95 -26.09
C GLU A 30 7.34 9.28 -25.11
N SER A 31 7.74 9.85 -23.99
CA SER A 31 6.90 10.26 -22.88
C SER A 31 5.90 11.32 -23.34
N GLY A 32 4.86 10.88 -24.02
CA GLY A 32 3.63 11.62 -24.15
C GLY A 32 2.72 11.13 -23.03
N ASP A 33 2.47 11.99 -22.06
CA ASP A 33 1.63 11.78 -20.88
C ASP A 33 0.21 11.28 -21.22
N ARG A 34 0.10 10.03 -21.62
CA ARG A 34 -1.13 9.26 -21.53
C ARG A 34 -0.85 8.14 -20.56
N GLU A 35 -1.16 8.38 -19.30
CA GLU A 35 -1.34 7.30 -18.34
C GLU A 35 -2.42 6.36 -18.88
N VAL A 36 -2.02 5.32 -19.57
CA VAL A 36 -2.89 4.18 -19.85
C VAL A 36 -2.94 3.40 -18.54
N GLY A 37 -3.91 3.74 -17.71
CA GLY A 37 -4.16 3.03 -16.46
C GLY A 37 -4.58 1.60 -16.78
N VAL A 38 -3.68 0.64 -16.60
CA VAL A 38 -4.06 -0.78 -16.54
C VAL A 38 -4.66 -0.99 -15.17
N ASP A 39 -5.94 -1.39 -15.12
CA ASP A 39 -6.58 -1.71 -13.84
C ASP A 39 -5.93 -2.95 -13.19
N GLY A 40 -5.99 -3.02 -11.84
CA GLY A 40 -5.34 -4.05 -11.07
C GLY A 40 -5.77 -5.46 -11.35
N GLN A 41 -7.03 -5.65 -11.65
CA GLN A 41 -7.55 -6.97 -12.00
C GLN A 41 -6.98 -7.45 -13.33
N THR A 42 -6.85 -6.56 -14.31
CA THR A 42 -6.23 -6.88 -15.60
C THR A 42 -4.76 -7.25 -15.42
N LEU A 43 -4.01 -6.49 -14.61
CA LEU A 43 -2.61 -6.79 -14.34
C LEU A 43 -2.44 -8.12 -13.58
N ALA A 44 -3.26 -8.39 -12.56
CA ALA A 44 -3.26 -9.65 -11.82
C ALA A 44 -3.60 -10.84 -12.72
N ARG A 45 -4.59 -10.69 -13.61
CA ARG A 45 -4.94 -11.70 -14.63
C ARG A 45 -3.79 -11.96 -15.59
N MET A 46 -3.10 -10.91 -16.06
CA MET A 46 -1.92 -11.05 -16.93
C MET A 46 -0.81 -11.81 -16.23
N ILE A 47 -0.47 -11.48 -14.98
CA ILE A 47 0.53 -12.19 -14.18
C ILE A 47 0.13 -13.67 -14.03
N GLY A 48 -1.11 -13.96 -13.67
CA GLY A 48 -1.62 -15.32 -13.54
C GLY A 48 -1.61 -16.13 -14.84
N LEU A 49 -1.78 -15.49 -16.00
CA LEU A 49 -1.63 -16.13 -17.32
C LEU A 49 -0.16 -16.44 -17.62
N ILE A 50 0.74 -15.50 -17.33
CA ILE A 50 2.20 -15.68 -17.51
C ILE A 50 2.70 -16.82 -16.64
N ASP A 51 2.26 -16.92 -15.38
CA ASP A 51 2.64 -17.98 -14.46
C ASP A 51 2.12 -19.36 -14.92
N ARG A 52 0.89 -19.42 -15.44
CA ARG A 52 0.34 -20.67 -16.04
C ARG A 52 1.07 -21.08 -17.31
N LEU A 53 1.49 -20.13 -18.15
CA LEU A 53 2.32 -20.41 -19.33
C LEU A 53 3.71 -20.89 -18.91
N ALA A 54 4.31 -20.25 -17.89
CA ALA A 54 5.62 -20.65 -17.36
C ALA A 54 5.63 -22.07 -16.78
N ALA A 55 4.50 -22.54 -16.25
CA ALA A 55 4.36 -23.88 -15.68
C ALA A 55 4.21 -25.00 -16.71
N ARG A 56 4.02 -24.69 -18.00
CA ARG A 56 3.85 -25.70 -19.05
C ARG A 56 5.19 -26.26 -19.52
N PRO A 57 5.41 -27.60 -19.51
CA PRO A 57 6.68 -28.20 -19.93
C PRO A 57 7.06 -27.87 -21.38
N GLU A 58 6.07 -27.68 -22.25
CA GLU A 58 6.24 -27.39 -23.68
C GLU A 58 6.84 -25.97 -23.90
N VAL A 59 6.63 -25.07 -22.95
CA VAL A 59 7.09 -23.65 -22.99
C VAL A 59 8.50 -23.51 -22.43
N ILE A 60 8.95 -24.46 -21.59
CA ILE A 60 10.24 -24.41 -20.89
C ILE A 60 11.47 -24.40 -21.84
N GLY A 61 11.30 -24.79 -23.10
CA GLY A 61 12.41 -24.82 -24.10
C GLY A 61 12.61 -23.46 -24.78
N ALA A 62 11.87 -23.22 -25.85
CA ALA A 62 12.11 -22.12 -26.77
C ALA A 62 11.51 -20.77 -26.31
N ALA A 63 10.43 -20.80 -25.55
CA ALA A 63 9.72 -19.60 -25.10
C ALA A 63 10.11 -19.13 -23.68
N ALA A 64 10.93 -19.88 -22.95
CA ALA A 64 11.34 -19.54 -21.59
C ALA A 64 11.88 -18.09 -21.44
N PRO A 65 12.76 -17.58 -22.34
CA PRO A 65 13.25 -16.21 -22.22
C PRO A 65 12.14 -15.15 -22.36
N LEU A 66 11.17 -15.39 -23.25
CA LEU A 66 10.02 -14.50 -23.45
C LEU A 66 9.11 -14.47 -22.24
N VAL A 67 8.83 -15.63 -21.64
CA VAL A 67 8.00 -15.76 -20.43
C VAL A 67 8.68 -15.06 -19.25
N VAL A 68 10.00 -15.22 -19.10
CA VAL A 68 10.79 -14.51 -18.08
C VAL A 68 10.72 -13.00 -18.31
N GLY A 69 10.90 -12.52 -19.55
CA GLY A 69 10.80 -11.11 -19.90
C GLY A 69 9.41 -10.52 -19.60
N LEU A 70 8.34 -11.22 -19.97
CA LEU A 70 6.97 -10.82 -19.67
C LEU A 70 6.68 -10.76 -18.16
N ARG A 71 7.22 -11.73 -17.41
CA ARG A 71 7.09 -11.73 -15.94
C ARG A 71 7.82 -10.55 -15.31
N GLN A 72 9.03 -10.24 -15.77
CA GLN A 72 9.77 -9.07 -15.29
C GLN A 72 9.03 -7.77 -15.60
N LEU A 73 8.48 -7.63 -16.81
CA LEU A 73 7.70 -6.46 -17.21
C LEU A 73 6.44 -6.32 -16.34
N ALA A 74 5.68 -7.40 -16.14
CA ALA A 74 4.50 -7.39 -15.30
C ALA A 74 4.83 -7.03 -13.83
N GLN A 75 5.96 -7.52 -13.30
CA GLN A 75 6.43 -7.15 -11.97
C GLN A 75 6.87 -5.68 -11.88
N SER A 76 7.44 -5.13 -12.96
CA SER A 76 7.79 -3.71 -13.04
C SER A 76 6.53 -2.85 -12.99
N CYS A 77 5.55 -3.15 -13.85
CA CYS A 77 4.25 -2.44 -13.84
C CYS A 77 3.58 -2.48 -12.46
N ARG A 78 3.63 -3.62 -11.77
CA ARG A 78 3.11 -3.74 -10.40
C ARG A 78 3.79 -2.79 -9.44
N ARG A 79 5.12 -2.72 -9.45
CA ARG A 79 5.88 -1.80 -8.59
C ARG A 79 5.56 -0.34 -8.88
N ASP A 80 5.43 0.03 -10.14
CA ASP A 80 5.09 1.40 -10.55
C ASP A 80 3.70 1.80 -10.06
N CYS A 81 2.73 0.89 -10.11
CA CYS A 81 1.39 1.11 -9.54
C CYS A 81 1.43 1.33 -8.03
N LEU A 82 2.24 0.55 -7.30
CA LEU A 82 2.36 0.68 -5.85
C LEU A 82 3.13 1.94 -5.44
N ARG A 83 4.15 2.35 -6.20
CA ARG A 83 4.80 3.66 -6.05
C ARG A 83 3.82 4.81 -6.27
N ALA A 84 2.99 4.72 -7.30
CA ALA A 84 1.95 5.72 -7.56
C ALA A 84 0.93 5.75 -6.40
N PHE A 85 0.59 4.60 -5.81
CA PHE A 85 -0.26 4.53 -4.63
C PHE A 85 0.40 5.21 -3.41
N ALA A 86 1.65 4.88 -3.10
CA ALA A 86 2.40 5.56 -2.03
C ALA A 86 2.51 7.08 -2.27
N GLY A 87 2.76 7.49 -3.51
CA GLY A 87 2.77 8.90 -3.90
C GLY A 87 1.42 9.61 -3.71
N ARG A 88 0.29 8.92 -3.94
CA ARG A 88 -1.04 9.46 -3.62
C ARG A 88 -1.25 9.64 -2.13
N LEU A 89 -0.79 8.71 -1.29
CA LEU A 89 -0.86 8.84 0.16
C LEU A 89 0.01 10.00 0.67
N GLN A 90 1.20 10.20 0.09
CA GLN A 90 2.07 11.34 0.42
C GLN A 90 1.41 12.67 0.09
N ARG A 91 0.78 12.79 -1.09
CA ARG A 91 0.02 13.98 -1.47
C ARG A 91 -1.17 14.21 -0.54
N LEU A 92 -1.94 13.17 -0.23
CA LEU A 92 -3.05 13.27 0.73
C LEU A 92 -2.58 13.80 2.09
N VAL A 93 -1.49 13.26 2.64
CA VAL A 93 -0.94 13.73 3.92
C VAL A 93 -0.48 15.19 3.81
N HIS A 94 0.15 15.57 2.70
CA HIS A 94 0.52 16.96 2.46
C HIS A 94 -0.69 17.89 2.47
N ASP A 95 -1.73 17.57 1.71
CA ASP A 95 -2.94 18.38 1.59
C ASP A 95 -3.65 18.51 2.94
N LEU A 96 -3.81 17.41 3.68
CA LEU A 96 -4.36 17.41 5.03
C LEU A 96 -3.50 18.21 6.02
N SER A 97 -2.17 18.13 5.89
CA SER A 97 -1.26 18.89 6.76
C SER A 97 -1.41 20.40 6.59
N VAL A 98 -1.62 20.83 5.35
CA VAL A 98 -1.92 22.23 5.01
C VAL A 98 -3.30 22.63 5.53
N GLU A 99 -4.33 21.83 5.26
CA GLU A 99 -5.71 22.07 5.67
C GLU A 99 -5.84 22.25 7.19
N PHE A 100 -5.19 21.37 7.98
CA PHE A 100 -5.26 21.41 9.45
C PHE A 100 -4.13 22.21 10.11
N GLY A 101 -3.28 22.90 9.34
CA GLY A 101 -2.20 23.72 9.88
C GLY A 101 -1.18 22.91 10.70
N ARG A 102 -0.90 21.67 10.30
CA ARG A 102 0.06 20.77 10.97
C ARG A 102 1.34 20.67 10.16
N LYS A 103 2.50 20.63 10.84
CA LYS A 103 3.75 20.23 10.19
C LYS A 103 3.93 18.73 10.37
N VAL A 104 3.94 17.98 9.27
CA VAL A 104 3.99 16.51 9.29
C VAL A 104 5.21 16.02 8.52
N ARG A 105 5.96 15.11 9.13
CA ARG A 105 6.97 14.28 8.46
C ARG A 105 6.38 12.90 8.28
N PHE A 106 6.07 12.56 7.04
CA PHE A 106 5.45 11.28 6.69
C PHE A 106 6.48 10.33 6.10
N SER A 107 6.50 9.08 6.57
CA SER A 107 7.29 7.98 6.01
C SER A 107 6.37 6.82 5.62
N VAL A 108 6.75 6.13 4.53
CA VAL A 108 6.04 4.95 4.02
C VAL A 108 7.08 3.85 3.82
N GLU A 109 6.84 2.69 4.41
CA GLU A 109 7.75 1.54 4.37
C GLU A 109 6.98 0.25 4.06
N GLY A 110 7.55 -0.64 3.26
CA GLY A 110 7.03 -1.96 2.95
C GLY A 110 5.86 -2.01 1.96
N ILE A 111 5.32 -0.87 1.53
CA ILE A 111 4.15 -0.83 0.65
C ILE A 111 4.46 -1.40 -0.73
N GLU A 112 5.60 -1.06 -1.31
CA GLU A 112 5.98 -1.45 -2.67
C GLU A 112 6.33 -2.94 -2.79
N GLU A 113 6.88 -3.52 -1.72
CA GLU A 113 7.36 -4.90 -1.68
C GLU A 113 6.28 -5.91 -1.27
N LEU A 114 5.37 -5.51 -0.39
CA LEU A 114 4.49 -6.42 0.32
C LEU A 114 3.03 -6.37 -0.12
N LEU A 115 2.55 -5.24 -0.62
CA LEU A 115 1.20 -5.10 -1.13
C LEU A 115 1.11 -5.59 -2.57
N ASP A 116 -0.06 -6.08 -2.93
CA ASP A 116 -0.48 -6.16 -4.32
C ASP A 116 -1.48 -5.04 -4.64
N GLN A 117 -1.99 -5.03 -5.87
CA GLN A 117 -2.86 -3.97 -6.33
C GLN A 117 -4.28 -4.11 -5.76
N GLU A 118 -4.72 -5.33 -5.45
CA GLU A 118 -6.01 -5.59 -4.81
C GLU A 118 -5.96 -5.09 -3.36
N ASP A 119 -4.86 -5.38 -2.65
CA ASP A 119 -4.59 -4.84 -1.32
C ASP A 119 -4.62 -3.30 -1.33
N ALA A 120 -3.97 -2.65 -2.30
CA ALA A 120 -3.93 -1.19 -2.41
C ALA A 120 -5.32 -0.58 -2.63
N VAL A 121 -6.18 -1.22 -3.43
CA VAL A 121 -7.57 -0.78 -3.64
C VAL A 121 -8.39 -0.93 -2.36
N LEU A 122 -8.29 -2.08 -1.69
CA LEU A 122 -9.01 -2.35 -0.44
C LEU A 122 -8.56 -1.41 0.70
N LEU A 123 -7.28 -1.09 0.77
CA LEU A 123 -6.71 -0.28 1.84
C LEU A 123 -6.84 1.23 1.60
N ALA A 124 -7.15 1.68 0.38
CA ALA A 124 -7.19 3.11 0.05
C ALA A 124 -8.16 3.91 0.95
N GLY A 125 -9.37 3.41 1.15
CA GLY A 125 -10.38 4.03 2.02
C GLY A 125 -9.96 4.03 3.49
N PRO A 126 -9.71 2.86 4.10
CA PRO A 126 -9.26 2.76 5.48
C PRO A 126 -8.00 3.59 5.78
N LEU A 127 -6.99 3.57 4.89
CA LEU A 127 -5.75 4.35 5.09
C LEU A 127 -6.02 5.85 5.03
N ARG A 128 -6.84 6.32 4.07
CA ARG A 128 -7.26 7.72 4.03
C ARG A 128 -7.84 8.15 5.39
N HIS A 129 -8.76 7.36 5.94
CA HIS A 129 -9.42 7.65 7.20
C HIS A 129 -8.44 7.68 8.37
N LEU A 130 -7.55 6.68 8.48
CA LEU A 130 -6.53 6.62 9.54
C LEU A 130 -5.56 7.81 9.47
N LEU A 131 -5.08 8.15 8.27
CA LEU A 131 -4.17 9.29 8.06
C LEU A 131 -4.85 10.62 8.40
N GLN A 132 -6.12 10.78 8.01
CA GLN A 132 -6.91 11.95 8.35
C GLN A 132 -7.10 12.08 9.87
N ASN A 133 -7.43 11.00 10.56
CA ASN A 133 -7.60 10.98 12.01
C ASN A 133 -6.28 11.31 12.73
N ALA A 134 -5.17 10.73 12.30
CA ALA A 134 -3.85 11.03 12.86
C ALA A 134 -3.51 12.52 12.73
N ILE A 135 -3.76 13.14 11.58
CA ILE A 135 -3.42 14.54 11.34
C ILE A 135 -4.40 15.48 12.05
N LYS A 136 -5.70 15.21 11.94
CA LYS A 136 -6.75 16.09 12.49
C LYS A 136 -6.81 16.03 14.03
N HIS A 137 -6.72 14.83 14.58
CA HIS A 137 -6.98 14.56 16.00
C HIS A 137 -5.73 14.14 16.78
N GLY A 138 -4.79 13.42 16.16
CA GLY A 138 -3.55 12.96 16.79
C GLY A 138 -2.53 14.07 16.91
N LEU A 139 -2.08 14.62 15.80
CA LEU A 139 -0.97 15.58 15.77
C LEU A 139 -1.38 16.96 16.27
N GLU A 140 -0.55 17.54 17.14
CA GLU A 140 -0.73 18.88 17.69
C GLU A 140 -0.25 19.97 16.70
N THR A 141 -0.65 21.23 16.96
CA THR A 141 -0.10 22.40 16.27
C THR A 141 1.38 22.57 16.60
N VAL A 142 2.10 23.30 15.75
CA VAL A 142 3.53 23.61 16.02
C VAL A 142 3.71 24.25 17.40
N ALA A 143 2.86 25.24 17.74
CA ALA A 143 2.93 25.93 19.03
C ALA A 143 2.66 24.99 20.22
N ASP A 144 1.69 24.08 20.10
CA ASP A 144 1.39 23.12 21.16
C ASP A 144 2.51 22.10 21.36
N ARG A 145 3.13 21.64 20.24
CA ARG A 145 4.27 20.72 20.29
C ARG A 145 5.46 21.35 21.00
N GLU A 146 5.81 22.59 20.62
CA GLU A 146 6.90 23.34 21.24
C GLU A 146 6.65 23.57 22.74
N ARG A 147 5.43 23.91 23.11
CA ARG A 147 5.03 24.08 24.53
C ARG A 147 5.20 22.79 25.35
N THR A 148 5.01 21.63 24.73
CA THR A 148 5.19 20.32 25.39
C THR A 148 6.60 19.73 25.21
N GLY A 149 7.55 20.50 24.65
CA GLY A 149 8.93 20.06 24.44
C GLY A 149 9.13 19.07 23.28
N LYS A 150 8.11 18.89 22.41
CA LYS A 150 8.20 18.09 21.21
C LYS A 150 8.77 18.89 20.04
N GLY A 151 9.38 18.21 19.06
CA GLY A 151 9.83 18.86 17.83
C GLY A 151 8.67 19.48 17.04
N ALA A 152 8.93 20.59 16.33
CA ALA A 152 7.90 21.34 15.57
C ALA A 152 7.14 20.51 14.53
N SER A 153 7.75 19.45 13.98
CA SER A 153 7.13 18.54 13.02
C SER A 153 6.66 17.26 13.71
N GLY A 154 5.40 16.90 13.57
CA GLY A 154 4.86 15.60 13.97
C GLY A 154 5.38 14.49 13.06
N ARG A 155 5.59 13.31 13.60
CA ARG A 155 5.92 12.11 12.84
C ARG A 155 4.67 11.31 12.59
N LEU A 156 4.51 10.88 11.34
CA LEU A 156 3.46 9.99 10.90
C LEU A 156 4.12 8.92 10.03
N SER A 157 3.92 7.66 10.36
CA SER A 157 4.51 6.54 9.63
C SER A 157 3.44 5.54 9.21
N LEU A 158 3.58 5.05 7.99
CA LEU A 158 2.80 3.96 7.43
C LEU A 158 3.76 2.80 7.17
N LEU A 159 3.55 1.71 7.86
CA LEU A 159 4.37 0.51 7.76
C LEU A 159 3.51 -0.66 7.28
N ALA A 160 3.94 -1.35 6.23
CA ALA A 160 3.42 -2.65 5.85
C ALA A 160 4.45 -3.72 6.17
N LEU A 161 4.00 -4.84 6.74
CA LEU A 161 4.84 -6.01 6.99
C LEU A 161 4.03 -7.29 6.85
N ARG A 162 4.70 -8.38 6.47
CA ARG A 162 4.08 -9.70 6.38
C ARG A 162 4.52 -10.56 7.57
N ARG A 163 3.56 -11.06 8.37
CA ARG A 163 3.81 -11.85 9.56
C ARG A 163 2.89 -13.05 9.58
N ALA A 164 3.44 -14.25 9.71
CA ALA A 164 2.70 -15.52 9.70
C ALA A 164 1.73 -15.67 8.51
N GLY A 165 2.14 -15.20 7.31
CA GLY A 165 1.32 -15.26 6.10
C GLY A 165 0.26 -14.15 5.97
N GLN A 166 0.07 -13.35 7.01
CA GLN A 166 -0.86 -12.23 7.00
C GLN A 166 -0.14 -10.91 6.69
N LEU A 167 -0.82 -10.03 5.97
CA LEU A 167 -0.38 -8.66 5.74
C LEU A 167 -0.84 -7.79 6.91
N TRP A 168 0.13 -7.13 7.54
CA TRP A 168 -0.09 -6.16 8.60
C TRP A 168 0.23 -4.79 8.06
N VAL A 169 -0.72 -3.86 8.22
CA VAL A 169 -0.52 -2.46 7.86
C VAL A 169 -0.82 -1.62 9.09
N SER A 170 0.15 -0.82 9.53
CA SER A 170 0.01 0.06 10.68
C SER A 170 0.24 1.51 10.29
N VAL A 171 -0.52 2.40 10.92
CA VAL A 171 -0.33 3.85 10.89
C VAL A 171 0.01 4.27 12.31
N GLU A 172 1.14 4.93 12.48
CA GLU A 172 1.63 5.39 13.77
C GLU A 172 1.91 6.89 13.73
N ASP A 173 1.46 7.62 14.74
CA ASP A 173 1.76 9.04 14.94
C ASP A 173 2.39 9.29 16.31
N ASP A 174 3.15 10.40 16.44
CA ASP A 174 3.74 10.86 17.70
C ASP A 174 2.94 12.01 18.33
N GLY A 175 1.65 12.06 18.02
CA GLY A 175 0.74 13.09 18.52
C GLY A 175 0.42 12.97 20.02
N ARG A 176 -0.71 13.56 20.42
CA ARG A 176 -1.17 13.56 21.81
C ARG A 176 -1.72 12.20 22.27
N GLY A 177 -1.88 11.25 21.33
CA GLY A 177 -2.58 10.00 21.56
C GLY A 177 -4.11 10.19 21.71
N MET A 178 -4.77 9.08 21.94
CA MET A 178 -6.22 9.05 22.18
C MET A 178 -6.50 9.33 23.65
N ASP A 179 -7.42 10.26 23.92
CA ASP A 179 -7.92 10.46 25.27
C ASP A 179 -9.06 9.45 25.55
N PRO A 180 -8.81 8.44 26.40
CA PRO A 180 -9.82 7.43 26.72
C PRO A 180 -11.12 8.03 27.27
N ARG A 181 -11.02 9.12 28.03
CA ARG A 181 -12.20 9.78 28.67
C ARG A 181 -13.11 10.38 27.62
N ARG A 182 -12.55 11.00 26.58
CA ARG A 182 -13.34 11.58 25.48
C ARG A 182 -14.06 10.50 24.69
N ILE A 183 -13.38 9.38 24.40
CA ILE A 183 -13.96 8.25 23.65
C ILE A 183 -15.13 7.65 24.46
N VAL A 184 -14.91 7.41 25.74
CA VAL A 184 -15.94 6.87 26.62
C VAL A 184 -17.12 7.84 26.75
N GLY A 185 -16.86 9.14 26.95
CA GLY A 185 -17.90 10.17 27.01
C GLY A 185 -18.75 10.23 25.74
N TRP A 186 -18.10 10.17 24.57
CA TRP A 186 -18.78 10.09 23.29
C TRP A 186 -19.63 8.80 23.15
N ALA A 187 -19.11 7.65 23.55
CA ALA A 187 -19.81 6.37 23.49
C ALA A 187 -21.03 6.32 24.43
N VAL A 188 -20.93 6.94 25.62
CA VAL A 188 -22.04 7.09 26.56
C VAL A 188 -23.11 8.02 25.98
N ALA A 189 -22.72 9.15 25.40
CA ALA A 189 -23.68 10.11 24.81
C ALA A 189 -24.48 9.49 23.65
N ARG A 190 -23.93 8.48 22.97
CA ARG A 190 -24.63 7.74 21.90
C ARG A 190 -25.32 6.45 22.36
N GLY A 191 -25.30 6.15 23.65
CA GLY A 191 -25.91 4.93 24.20
C GLY A 191 -25.18 3.63 23.82
N LEU A 192 -23.94 3.73 23.35
CA LEU A 192 -23.11 2.57 23.01
C LEU A 192 -22.51 1.90 24.27
N VAL A 193 -22.41 2.68 25.35
CA VAL A 193 -21.87 2.25 26.64
C VAL A 193 -22.78 2.76 27.73
N ASP A 194 -23.13 1.91 28.67
CA ASP A 194 -23.85 2.28 29.88
C ASP A 194 -22.98 3.21 30.75
N PRO A 195 -23.50 4.38 31.22
CA PRO A 195 -22.76 5.28 32.11
C PRO A 195 -22.13 4.56 33.31
N ASP A 196 -22.83 3.58 33.89
CA ASP A 196 -22.37 2.84 35.07
C ASP A 196 -21.18 1.94 34.77
N ARG A 197 -21.01 1.52 33.49
CA ARG A 197 -19.88 0.70 33.01
C ARG A 197 -18.73 1.54 32.45
N ALA A 198 -18.94 2.82 32.22
CA ALA A 198 -17.98 3.70 31.56
C ALA A 198 -16.59 3.71 32.24
N GLY A 199 -16.56 3.66 33.58
CA GLY A 199 -15.32 3.65 34.37
C GLY A 199 -14.59 2.30 34.44
N ALA A 200 -15.24 1.22 33.99
CA ALA A 200 -14.69 -0.16 34.06
C ALA A 200 -14.17 -0.66 32.68
N LEU A 201 -14.23 0.15 31.63
CA LEU A 201 -13.78 -0.25 30.31
C LEU A 201 -12.27 -0.40 30.23
N THR A 202 -11.83 -1.51 29.67
CA THR A 202 -10.42 -1.76 29.36
C THR A 202 -9.97 -0.94 28.13
N SER A 203 -8.66 -0.71 27.97
CA SER A 203 -8.10 -0.03 26.80
C SER A 203 -8.48 -0.71 25.49
N GLN A 204 -8.64 -2.04 25.47
CA GLN A 204 -9.07 -2.77 24.27
C GLN A 204 -10.54 -2.52 23.93
N GLU A 205 -11.42 -2.46 24.93
CA GLU A 205 -12.83 -2.13 24.73
C GLU A 205 -12.99 -0.71 24.23
N ILE A 206 -12.24 0.24 24.78
CA ILE A 206 -12.23 1.64 24.35
C ILE A 206 -11.74 1.74 22.88
N ALA A 207 -10.68 1.02 22.51
CA ALA A 207 -10.20 1.00 21.13
C ALA A 207 -11.23 0.40 20.15
N ARG A 208 -12.01 -0.60 20.57
CA ARG A 208 -13.09 -1.17 19.74
C ARG A 208 -14.23 -0.21 19.47
N LEU A 209 -14.52 0.72 20.38
CA LEU A 209 -15.56 1.75 20.19
C LEU A 209 -15.22 2.66 19.01
N LEU A 210 -13.93 2.92 18.73
CA LEU A 210 -13.48 3.73 17.59
C LEU A 210 -13.64 3.04 16.24
N LEU A 211 -13.77 1.72 16.24
CA LEU A 211 -13.95 0.93 15.01
C LEU A 211 -15.43 0.80 14.61
N GLN A 212 -16.35 1.35 15.39
CA GLN A 212 -17.76 1.35 15.03
C GLN A 212 -18.05 2.42 13.96
N PRO A 213 -18.93 2.15 12.98
CA PRO A 213 -19.12 3.00 11.79
C PRO A 213 -19.36 4.48 12.03
N ASP A 214 -19.87 4.83 13.19
CA ASP A 214 -20.20 6.21 13.58
C ASP A 214 -19.18 6.84 14.57
N GLY A 215 -18.07 6.12 14.84
CA GLY A 215 -17.15 6.48 15.92
C GLY A 215 -16.16 7.61 15.62
N ALA A 216 -15.94 7.91 14.35
CA ALA A 216 -14.79 8.72 13.95
C ALA A 216 -15.11 10.20 13.64
N ASP A 217 -16.32 10.52 13.25
CA ASP A 217 -16.61 11.84 12.68
C ASP A 217 -16.96 12.94 13.71
N ASP A 218 -17.29 12.59 14.95
CA ASP A 218 -17.88 13.53 15.90
C ASP A 218 -17.02 13.87 17.14
N THR A 219 -15.80 13.35 17.24
CA THR A 219 -14.91 13.69 18.38
C THR A 219 -14.25 15.07 18.26
N GLY A 220 -14.64 15.87 17.28
CA GLY A 220 -14.00 17.14 16.91
C GLY A 220 -14.83 18.42 17.10
N ALA A 221 -16.08 18.35 17.55
CA ALA A 221 -16.92 19.53 17.72
C ALA A 221 -17.25 19.76 19.19
N ALA A 222 -16.42 20.49 19.90
CA ALA A 222 -16.71 21.41 20.98
C ALA A 222 -15.43 22.16 21.38
#